data_74c8dd943b2ab812945c22beb3df84be
#
_entry.id   74c8dd943b2ab812945c22beb3df84be
#
_cell.length_a   1.000
_cell.length_b   1.000
_cell.length_c   1.000
_cell.angle_alpha   90.00
_cell.angle_beta   90.00
_cell.angle_gamma   90.00
#
_symmetry.space_group_name_H-M   'P 1'
#
loop_
_entity.id
_entity.type
_entity.pdbx_description
1 polymer ?
#
loop_
_entity_poly.entity_id
_entity_poly.type
_entity_poly.pdbx_seq_one_letter_code
_entity_poly.pdbx_strand_id
1 'polypeptide(L)'
;KNIKEAKVDDIVAPIVKTSEEAAKTFDKPVELIFIDGAHEYEYVKKDFELWFPKVIDGGIMAFHDTILWEGPNKVVNKYIYKSRYFKNIGTVDSITFAEKTKENKLSDCIQNRYFLFIKKIYQTICIYPRKFLVKVATKCHLIEPLRKCKKKIKKLTKKEK
;
A
#
# COMPACT_ATOMS: atom_id res chain seq x y z
N LYS A 1 -12.37 20.40 -9.62
CA LYS A 1 -11.59 21.30 -10.47
C LYS A 1 -10.61 20.50 -11.33
N ASN A 2 -9.73 19.72 -10.74
CA ASN A 2 -8.67 18.98 -11.44
C ASN A 2 -9.19 17.97 -12.49
N ILE A 3 -10.31 17.28 -12.24
CA ILE A 3 -10.91 16.31 -13.16
C ILE A 3 -11.33 16.98 -14.46
N LYS A 4 -12.01 18.14 -14.37
CA LYS A 4 -12.41 18.93 -15.56
C LYS A 4 -11.22 19.51 -16.31
N GLU A 5 -10.21 20.00 -15.60
CA GLU A 5 -8.98 20.52 -16.20
C GLU A 5 -8.20 19.41 -16.94
N ALA A 6 -8.23 18.17 -16.41
CA ALA A 6 -7.65 16.99 -17.05
C ALA A 6 -8.52 16.40 -18.18
N LYS A 7 -9.74 16.92 -18.41
CA LYS A 7 -10.71 16.43 -19.41
C LYS A 7 -10.99 14.93 -19.30
N VAL A 8 -11.23 14.47 -18.05
CA VAL A 8 -11.54 13.06 -17.72
C VAL A 8 -12.85 12.93 -16.92
N ASP A 9 -13.69 13.95 -16.97
CA ASP A 9 -14.98 14.00 -16.25
C ASP A 9 -16.05 13.09 -16.85
N ASP A 10 -15.84 12.59 -18.05
CA ASP A 10 -16.66 11.57 -18.71
C ASP A 10 -16.37 10.14 -18.19
N ILE A 11 -15.16 9.91 -17.68
CA ILE A 11 -14.73 8.58 -17.19
C ILE A 11 -14.51 8.52 -15.68
N VAL A 12 -14.45 9.67 -14.99
CA VAL A 12 -14.24 9.74 -13.54
C VAL A 12 -15.50 10.22 -12.82
N ALA A 13 -16.10 9.35 -12.01
CA ALA A 13 -17.24 9.67 -11.16
C ALA A 13 -16.80 9.83 -9.69
N PRO A 14 -16.66 11.06 -9.16
CA PRO A 14 -16.29 11.27 -7.77
C PRO A 14 -17.45 10.89 -6.83
N ILE A 15 -17.17 10.08 -5.82
CA ILE A 15 -18.10 9.71 -4.76
C ILE A 15 -17.64 10.36 -3.46
N VAL A 16 -18.29 11.46 -3.06
CA VAL A 16 -17.95 12.21 -1.84
C VAL A 16 -18.67 11.59 -0.64
N LYS A 17 -18.19 10.44 -0.19
CA LYS A 17 -18.74 9.67 0.93
C LYS A 17 -17.59 8.97 1.67
N THR A 18 -17.87 8.48 2.88
CA THR A 18 -16.96 7.53 3.53
C THR A 18 -16.91 6.22 2.73
N SER A 19 -15.81 5.46 2.86
CA SER A 19 -15.66 4.16 2.21
C SER A 19 -16.84 3.21 2.54
N GLU A 20 -17.30 3.22 3.79
CA GLU A 20 -18.46 2.43 4.23
C GLU A 20 -19.76 2.85 3.55
N GLU A 21 -20.04 4.16 3.49
CA GLU A 21 -21.25 4.66 2.83
C GLU A 21 -21.21 4.41 1.32
N ALA A 22 -20.04 4.58 0.70
CA ALA A 22 -19.83 4.28 -0.70
C ALA A 22 -20.06 2.79 -0.97
N ALA A 23 -19.48 1.90 -0.18
CA ALA A 23 -19.62 0.46 -0.34
C ALA A 23 -21.06 -0.03 -0.18
N LYS A 24 -21.86 0.58 0.69
CA LYS A 24 -23.28 0.22 0.86
C LYS A 24 -24.14 0.46 -0.39
N THR A 25 -23.79 1.49 -1.15
CA THR A 25 -24.57 1.91 -2.33
C THR A 25 -23.93 1.49 -3.66
N PHE A 26 -22.70 0.97 -3.63
CA PHE A 26 -21.99 0.54 -4.83
C PHE A 26 -22.34 -0.91 -5.16
N ASP A 27 -23.03 -1.14 -6.26
CA ASP A 27 -23.56 -2.44 -6.70
C ASP A 27 -22.84 -3.02 -7.94
N LYS A 28 -21.93 -2.25 -8.55
CA LYS A 28 -21.22 -2.69 -9.74
C LYS A 28 -20.05 -3.62 -9.40
N PRO A 29 -19.72 -4.59 -10.28
CA PRO A 29 -18.51 -5.41 -10.15
C PRO A 29 -17.26 -4.52 -10.28
N VAL A 30 -16.24 -4.83 -9.48
CA VAL A 30 -14.98 -4.10 -9.44
C VAL A 30 -13.86 -4.96 -10.02
N GLU A 31 -13.22 -4.51 -11.07
CA GLU A 31 -12.08 -5.19 -11.69
C GLU A 31 -10.75 -4.81 -11.00
N LEU A 32 -10.64 -3.57 -10.54
CA LEU A 32 -9.48 -3.09 -9.79
C LEU A 32 -9.94 -2.15 -8.69
N ILE A 33 -9.41 -2.35 -7.49
CA ILE A 33 -9.55 -1.40 -6.39
C ILE A 33 -8.18 -1.03 -5.83
N PHE A 34 -7.99 0.27 -5.57
CA PHE A 34 -6.81 0.79 -4.90
C PHE A 34 -7.23 1.41 -3.56
N ILE A 35 -6.75 0.82 -2.46
CA ILE A 35 -7.05 1.25 -1.09
C ILE A 35 -5.88 2.09 -0.58
N ASP A 36 -6.12 3.39 -0.43
CA ASP A 36 -5.17 4.40 0.04
C ASP A 36 -5.89 5.39 0.99
N GLY A 37 -6.52 4.85 2.02
CA GLY A 37 -7.26 5.60 3.02
C GLY A 37 -6.48 5.79 4.31
N ALA A 38 -7.14 5.58 5.46
CA ALA A 38 -6.52 5.64 6.78
C ALA A 38 -5.46 4.54 6.97
N HIS A 39 -4.50 4.77 7.86
CA HIS A 39 -3.40 3.82 8.10
C HIS A 39 -3.58 2.98 9.38
N GLU A 40 -4.66 3.20 10.13
CA GLU A 40 -5.01 2.39 11.29
C GLU A 40 -5.57 1.03 10.85
N TYR A 41 -5.16 -0.02 11.53
CA TYR A 41 -5.49 -1.40 11.19
C TYR A 41 -7.01 -1.63 11.01
N GLU A 42 -7.84 -1.10 11.90
CA GLU A 42 -9.29 -1.33 11.86
C GLU A 42 -9.97 -0.69 10.66
N TYR A 43 -9.51 0.50 10.23
CA TYR A 43 -10.06 1.16 9.02
C TYR A 43 -9.64 0.44 7.74
N VAL A 44 -8.36 0.08 7.60
CA VAL A 44 -7.89 -0.67 6.42
C VAL A 44 -8.52 -2.05 6.34
N LYS A 45 -8.70 -2.72 7.49
CA LYS A 45 -9.42 -4.00 7.57
C LYS A 45 -10.87 -3.83 7.13
N LYS A 46 -11.56 -2.79 7.60
CA LYS A 46 -12.94 -2.50 7.24
C LYS A 46 -13.09 -2.24 5.75
N ASP A 47 -12.19 -1.45 5.16
CA ASP A 47 -12.14 -1.23 3.71
C ASP A 47 -11.97 -2.56 2.97
N PHE A 48 -11.05 -3.41 3.39
CA PHE A 48 -10.88 -4.73 2.82
C PHE A 48 -12.18 -5.56 2.89
N GLU A 49 -12.80 -5.65 4.05
CA GLU A 49 -14.01 -6.47 4.29
C GLU A 49 -15.22 -5.97 3.48
N LEU A 50 -15.36 -4.66 3.29
CA LEU A 50 -16.45 -4.06 2.53
C LEU A 50 -16.28 -4.22 1.01
N TRP A 51 -15.05 -4.11 0.52
CA TRP A 51 -14.78 -4.08 -0.92
C TRP A 51 -14.37 -5.44 -1.51
N PHE A 52 -13.81 -6.34 -0.71
CA PHE A 52 -13.43 -7.69 -1.19
C PHE A 52 -14.59 -8.44 -1.86
N PRO A 53 -15.84 -8.45 -1.34
CA PRO A 53 -16.95 -9.14 -2.00
C PRO A 53 -17.32 -8.54 -3.36
N LYS A 54 -17.03 -7.25 -3.59
CA LYS A 54 -17.38 -6.52 -4.82
C LYS A 54 -16.35 -6.71 -5.94
N VAL A 55 -15.11 -7.08 -5.58
CA VAL A 55 -14.07 -7.39 -6.57
C VAL A 55 -14.40 -8.73 -7.22
N ILE A 56 -14.37 -8.78 -8.55
CA ILE A 56 -14.61 -10.00 -9.33
C ILE A 56 -13.45 -11.00 -9.18
N ASP A 57 -13.70 -12.26 -9.52
CA ASP A 57 -12.61 -13.23 -9.69
C ASP A 57 -11.74 -12.82 -10.90
N GLY A 58 -10.43 -12.82 -10.73
CA GLY A 58 -9.47 -12.22 -11.67
C GLY A 58 -9.24 -10.72 -11.47
N GLY A 59 -10.06 -10.05 -10.67
CA GLY A 59 -9.88 -8.63 -10.32
C GLY A 59 -8.73 -8.42 -9.35
N ILE A 60 -8.22 -7.19 -9.31
CA ILE A 60 -7.03 -6.81 -8.53
C ILE A 60 -7.42 -5.96 -7.32
N MET A 61 -6.89 -6.32 -6.16
CA MET A 61 -6.87 -5.46 -4.98
C MET A 61 -5.45 -4.95 -4.72
N ALA A 62 -5.28 -3.64 -4.66
CA ALA A 62 -4.03 -2.97 -4.36
C ALA A 62 -4.16 -2.12 -3.10
N PHE A 63 -3.12 -2.15 -2.27
CA PHE A 63 -3.06 -1.44 -0.98
C PHE A 63 -1.82 -0.58 -0.92
N HIS A 64 -1.97 0.68 -0.59
CA HIS A 64 -0.84 1.60 -0.39
C HIS A 64 -0.23 1.43 1.01
N ASP A 65 0.99 1.93 1.16
CA ASP A 65 1.73 2.01 2.44
C ASP A 65 1.91 0.70 3.23
N THR A 66 1.92 -0.42 2.52
CA THR A 66 1.99 -1.78 3.11
C THR A 66 3.38 -2.16 3.63
N ILE A 67 4.40 -1.33 3.40
CA ILE A 67 5.78 -1.60 3.83
C ILE A 67 6.13 -0.82 5.11
N LEU A 68 5.76 0.46 5.17
CA LEU A 68 6.17 1.37 6.23
C LEU A 68 5.14 1.51 7.35
N TRP A 69 3.85 1.41 7.03
CA TRP A 69 2.76 1.61 7.98
C TRP A 69 2.25 0.30 8.53
N GLU A 70 2.06 0.24 9.84
CA GLU A 70 1.75 -0.99 10.57
C GLU A 70 0.37 -1.55 10.22
N GLY A 71 -0.66 -0.68 10.12
CA GLY A 71 -2.02 -1.09 9.83
C GLY A 71 -2.17 -1.75 8.47
N PRO A 72 -1.85 -1.06 7.33
CA PRO A 72 -1.87 -1.67 6.00
C PRO A 72 -1.00 -2.92 5.91
N ASN A 73 0.21 -2.91 6.53
CA ASN A 73 1.09 -4.08 6.56
C ASN A 73 0.42 -5.29 7.23
N LYS A 74 -0.20 -5.11 8.41
CA LYS A 74 -0.91 -6.18 9.12
C LYS A 74 -2.07 -6.74 8.29
N VAL A 75 -2.85 -5.87 7.64
CA VAL A 75 -3.98 -6.28 6.80
C VAL A 75 -3.51 -7.13 5.63
N VAL A 76 -2.56 -6.66 4.82
CA VAL A 76 -2.08 -7.45 3.67
C VAL A 76 -1.39 -8.74 4.10
N ASN A 77 -0.63 -8.75 5.21
CA ASN A 77 0.01 -9.96 5.70
C ASN A 77 -1.01 -11.02 6.15
N LYS A 78 -2.15 -10.59 6.73
CA LYS A 78 -3.18 -11.49 7.23
C LYS A 78 -4.16 -11.92 6.15
N TYR A 79 -4.68 -10.98 5.39
CA TYR A 79 -5.83 -11.20 4.50
C TYR A 79 -5.44 -11.42 3.04
N ILE A 80 -4.22 -11.03 2.62
CA ILE A 80 -3.73 -11.21 1.26
C ILE A 80 -2.74 -12.38 1.22
N TYR A 81 -1.55 -12.25 1.82
CA TYR A 81 -0.50 -13.28 1.75
C TYR A 81 -0.87 -14.62 2.38
N LYS A 82 -1.72 -14.64 3.41
CA LYS A 82 -2.13 -15.86 4.10
C LYS A 82 -3.47 -16.40 3.63
N SER A 83 -4.14 -15.71 2.74
CA SER A 83 -5.46 -16.08 2.22
C SER A 83 -5.36 -17.18 1.15
N ARG A 84 -6.46 -17.91 0.97
CA ARG A 84 -6.69 -18.82 -0.17
C ARG A 84 -7.38 -18.15 -1.35
N TYR A 85 -7.70 -16.86 -1.21
CA TYR A 85 -8.47 -16.11 -2.21
C TYR A 85 -7.63 -15.15 -3.02
N PHE A 86 -6.29 -15.24 -2.92
CA PHE A 86 -5.38 -14.37 -3.67
C PHE A 86 -4.20 -15.13 -4.25
N LYS A 87 -3.86 -14.83 -5.49
CA LYS A 87 -2.66 -15.29 -6.22
C LYS A 87 -1.96 -14.10 -6.87
N ASN A 88 -0.85 -14.34 -7.54
CA ASN A 88 -0.09 -13.32 -8.28
C ASN A 88 0.20 -12.07 -7.42
N ILE A 89 0.57 -12.29 -6.15
CA ILE A 89 0.88 -11.19 -5.22
C ILE A 89 2.19 -10.54 -5.63
N GLY A 90 2.15 -9.23 -5.79
CA GLY A 90 3.33 -8.41 -6.07
C GLY A 90 3.46 -7.22 -5.13
N THR A 91 4.66 -6.64 -5.10
CA THR A 91 4.93 -5.40 -4.36
C THR A 91 5.75 -4.47 -5.24
N VAL A 92 5.29 -3.24 -5.40
CA VAL A 92 6.00 -2.17 -6.11
C VAL A 92 6.05 -0.96 -5.18
N ASP A 93 7.28 -0.56 -4.80
CA ASP A 93 7.53 0.46 -3.80
C ASP A 93 6.77 0.17 -2.48
N SER A 94 5.82 0.99 -2.08
CA SER A 94 4.99 0.79 -0.88
C SER A 94 3.67 0.07 -1.13
N ILE A 95 3.34 -0.23 -2.39
CA ILE A 95 2.07 -0.83 -2.80
C ILE A 95 2.19 -2.36 -2.83
N THR A 96 1.28 -3.05 -2.17
CA THR A 96 1.06 -4.50 -2.35
C THR A 96 -0.22 -4.69 -3.16
N PHE A 97 -0.15 -5.50 -4.22
CA PHE A 97 -1.31 -5.87 -5.02
C PHE A 97 -1.44 -7.39 -5.15
N ALA A 98 -2.65 -7.86 -5.41
CA ALA A 98 -2.95 -9.27 -5.57
C ALA A 98 -4.18 -9.49 -6.45
N GLU A 99 -4.18 -10.56 -7.22
CA GLU A 99 -5.32 -11.00 -8.01
C GLU A 99 -6.25 -11.86 -7.16
N LYS A 100 -7.54 -11.52 -7.12
CA LYS A 100 -8.57 -12.31 -6.43
C LYS A 100 -8.88 -13.59 -7.22
N THR A 101 -9.04 -14.68 -6.52
CA THR A 101 -9.47 -15.98 -7.08
C THR A 101 -10.48 -16.66 -6.16
N LYS A 102 -11.30 -17.55 -6.70
CA LYS A 102 -12.23 -18.35 -5.88
C LYS A 102 -11.50 -19.22 -4.87
N GLU A 103 -10.44 -19.87 -5.32
CA GLU A 103 -9.58 -20.69 -4.48
C GLU A 103 -8.19 -20.83 -5.11
N ASN A 104 -7.17 -20.72 -4.31
CA ASN A 104 -5.77 -20.90 -4.71
C ASN A 104 -5.44 -22.39 -4.85
N LYS A 105 -4.57 -22.70 -5.80
CA LYS A 105 -3.84 -23.96 -5.83
C LYS A 105 -2.81 -23.99 -4.70
N LEU A 106 -2.36 -25.16 -4.32
CA LEU A 106 -1.31 -25.32 -3.30
C LEU A 106 -0.03 -24.57 -3.67
N SER A 107 0.34 -24.59 -4.95
CA SER A 107 1.48 -23.82 -5.50
C SER A 107 1.38 -22.34 -5.19
N ASP A 108 0.19 -21.74 -5.39
CA ASP A 108 -0.04 -20.32 -5.15
C ASP A 108 0.08 -19.98 -3.66
N CYS A 109 -0.45 -20.86 -2.80
CA CYS A 109 -0.33 -20.73 -1.35
C CYS A 109 1.14 -20.75 -0.88
N ILE A 110 1.96 -21.65 -1.44
CA ILE A 110 3.40 -21.76 -1.15
C ILE A 110 4.10 -20.49 -1.62
N GLN A 111 3.84 -20.05 -2.84
CA GLN A 111 4.42 -18.84 -3.42
C GLN A 111 4.07 -17.59 -2.60
N ASN A 112 2.81 -17.44 -2.20
CA ASN A 112 2.36 -16.33 -1.36
C ASN A 112 3.09 -16.31 0.00
N ARG A 113 3.33 -17.48 0.61
CA ARG A 113 4.09 -17.59 1.87
C ARG A 113 5.56 -17.26 1.69
N TYR A 114 6.15 -17.70 0.58
CA TYR A 114 7.52 -17.34 0.23
C TYR A 114 7.68 -15.82 0.05
N PHE A 115 6.80 -15.17 -0.71
CA PHE A 115 6.85 -13.71 -0.85
C PHE A 115 6.64 -12.96 0.48
N LEU A 116 5.76 -13.45 1.34
CA LEU A 116 5.62 -12.89 2.69
C LEU A 116 6.93 -13.02 3.50
N PHE A 117 7.62 -14.14 3.39
CA PHE A 117 8.90 -14.35 4.05
C PHE A 117 9.97 -13.38 3.54
N ILE A 118 10.12 -13.25 2.22
CA ILE A 118 11.06 -12.29 1.60
C ILE A 118 10.73 -10.85 2.00
N LYS A 119 9.44 -10.47 1.99
CA LYS A 119 9.01 -9.14 2.45
C LYS A 119 9.43 -8.87 3.90
N LYS A 120 9.28 -9.84 4.79
CA LYS A 120 9.69 -9.71 6.19
C LYS A 120 11.21 -9.56 6.36
N ILE A 121 12.00 -10.32 5.61
CA ILE A 121 13.46 -10.18 5.57
C ILE A 121 13.82 -8.76 5.13
N TYR A 122 13.26 -8.28 4.02
CA TYR A 122 13.49 -6.93 3.52
C TYR A 122 13.14 -5.86 4.57
N GLN A 123 11.98 -5.97 5.22
CA GLN A 123 11.60 -5.05 6.29
C GLN A 123 12.59 -5.07 7.45
N THR A 124 13.05 -6.25 7.88
CA THR A 124 13.96 -6.41 9.01
C THR A 124 15.34 -5.85 8.70
N ILE A 125 15.88 -6.11 7.51
CA ILE A 125 17.25 -5.73 7.14
C ILE A 125 17.32 -4.29 6.63
N CYS A 126 16.38 -3.88 5.77
CA CYS A 126 16.49 -2.61 5.05
C CYS A 126 15.66 -1.48 5.68
N ILE A 127 14.50 -1.79 6.25
CA ILE A 127 13.52 -0.78 6.68
C ILE A 127 13.66 -0.45 8.17
N TYR A 128 13.62 -1.44 9.05
CA TYR A 128 13.62 -1.20 10.49
C TYR A 128 14.90 -0.55 11.01
N PRO A 129 16.12 -0.92 10.59
CA PRO A 129 17.34 -0.22 10.99
C PRO A 129 17.31 1.24 10.57
N ARG A 130 16.83 1.55 9.36
CA ARG A 130 16.70 2.93 8.88
C ARG A 130 15.70 3.73 9.71
N LYS A 131 14.53 3.16 10.03
CA LYS A 131 13.54 3.79 10.93
C LYS A 131 14.12 4.04 12.32
N PHE A 132 14.86 3.09 12.87
CA PHE A 132 15.54 3.22 14.15
C PHE A 132 16.56 4.36 14.13
N LEU A 133 17.42 4.43 13.11
CA LEU A 133 18.40 5.50 12.94
C LEU A 133 17.75 6.87 12.82
N VAL A 134 16.66 6.99 12.05
CA VAL A 134 15.90 8.25 11.95
C VAL A 134 15.31 8.63 13.31
N LYS A 135 14.74 7.69 14.05
CA LYS A 135 14.17 7.95 15.38
C LYS A 135 15.24 8.42 16.39
N VAL A 136 16.42 7.79 16.37
CA VAL A 136 17.55 8.21 17.19
C VAL A 136 18.03 9.61 16.78
N ALA A 137 18.23 9.86 15.49
CA ALA A 137 18.66 11.18 14.99
C ALA A 137 17.66 12.29 15.34
N THR A 138 16.35 11.99 15.34
CA THR A 138 15.30 12.92 15.78
C THR A 138 15.44 13.22 17.27
N LYS A 139 15.56 12.18 18.10
CA LYS A 139 15.69 12.33 19.56
C LYS A 139 16.98 13.08 19.96
N CYS A 140 18.05 12.91 19.20
CA CYS A 140 19.32 13.61 19.42
C CYS A 140 19.41 14.97 18.74
N HIS A 141 18.31 15.50 18.19
CA HIS A 141 18.26 16.77 17.45
C HIS A 141 19.24 16.88 16.27
N LEU A 142 19.69 15.74 15.69
CA LEU A 142 20.66 15.69 14.61
C LEU A 142 20.02 15.87 13.20
N ILE A 143 18.72 15.87 13.09
CA ILE A 143 18.03 15.95 11.79
C ILE A 143 18.23 17.30 11.12
N GLU A 144 18.12 18.41 11.84
CA GLU A 144 18.30 19.75 11.28
C GLU A 144 19.73 20.01 10.77
N PRO A 145 20.80 19.67 11.52
CA PRO A 145 22.17 19.73 11.00
C PRO A 145 22.38 18.88 9.75
N LEU A 146 21.86 17.64 9.72
CA LEU A 146 21.96 16.75 8.57
C LEU A 146 21.24 17.28 7.32
N ARG A 147 20.05 17.88 7.49
CA ARG A 147 19.32 18.54 6.39
C ARG A 147 20.08 19.74 5.83
N LYS A 148 20.70 20.56 6.69
CA LYS A 148 21.53 21.71 6.29
C LYS A 148 22.77 21.23 5.51
N CYS A 149 23.42 20.17 5.97
CA CYS A 149 24.57 19.57 5.30
C CYS A 149 24.21 19.04 3.91
N LYS A 150 23.08 18.29 3.77
CA LYS A 150 22.59 17.78 2.50
C LYS A 150 22.24 18.90 1.50
N LYS A 151 21.63 20.01 1.98
CA LYS A 151 21.37 21.19 1.13
C LYS A 151 22.66 21.86 0.66
N LYS A 152 23.69 21.93 1.51
CA LYS A 152 24.99 22.49 1.17
C LYS A 152 25.72 21.67 0.12
N ILE A 153 25.75 20.33 0.28
CA ILE A 153 26.33 19.40 -0.69
C ILE A 153 25.61 19.53 -2.04
N LYS A 154 24.27 19.55 -2.06
CA LYS A 154 23.48 19.68 -3.29
C LYS A 154 23.69 21.02 -4.03
N LYS A 155 24.06 22.10 -3.31
CA LYS A 155 24.47 23.37 -3.91
C LYS A 155 25.87 23.33 -4.51
N LEU A 156 26.79 22.59 -3.90
CA LEU A 156 28.16 22.44 -4.40
C LEU A 156 28.18 21.60 -5.70
N THR A 157 27.47 20.45 -5.71
CA THR A 157 27.37 19.59 -6.91
C THR A 157 26.60 20.21 -8.08
N LYS A 158 25.82 21.29 -7.85
CA LYS A 158 25.17 22.06 -8.92
C LYS A 158 26.02 23.19 -9.49
N LYS A 159 27.12 23.56 -8.82
CA LYS A 159 28.06 24.58 -9.33
C LYS A 159 29.17 24.01 -10.21
N GLU A 160 29.31 22.70 -10.25
CA GLU A 160 30.32 21.99 -11.07
C GLU A 160 29.74 21.41 -12.39
N LYS A 161 28.49 21.77 -12.72
CA LYS A 161 27.84 21.54 -14.02
C LYS A 161 27.49 22.87 -14.67
#